data_b0d4301cbf2c5a3046a27ea93caf833e
#
_entry.id   b0d4301cbf2c5a3046a27ea93caf833e
#
_cell.length_a   1.000
_cell.length_b   1.000
_cell.length_c   1.000
_cell.angle_alpha   90.00
_cell.angle_beta   90.00
_cell.angle_gamma   90.00
#
_symmetry.space_group_name_H-M   'P 1'
#
loop_
_entity.id
_entity.type
_entity.pdbx_description
1 polymer ?
#
loop_
_entity_poly.entity_id
_entity_poly.type
_entity_poly.pdbx_seq_one_letter_code
_entity_poly.pdbx_strand_id
1 'polypeptide(L)'
;MPQIETWSRLPAALRDHLVERMHERSIGLQDLNQLRLWMETKPNVPEGSWYKDFGSFKLCGEGRFPKTFLLAGQVAVGRRL
;
A
#
# COMPACT_ATOMS: atom_id res chain seq x y z
N MET A 1 -17.94 -1.29 3.91
CA MET A 1 -16.67 -0.70 3.47
C MET A 1 -16.12 -1.50 2.31
N PRO A 2 -15.50 -0.88 1.30
CA PRO A 2 -14.90 -1.64 0.20
C PRO A 2 -13.72 -2.47 0.71
N GLN A 3 -13.42 -3.54 -0.01
CA GLN A 3 -12.21 -4.32 0.23
C GLN A 3 -11.10 -3.79 -0.68
N ILE A 4 -9.85 -3.85 -0.20
CA ILE A 4 -8.71 -3.45 -1.01
C ILE A 4 -8.60 -4.38 -2.23
N GLU A 5 -8.16 -3.83 -3.38
CA GLU A 5 -7.90 -4.64 -4.56
C GLU A 5 -6.60 -5.44 -4.36
N THR A 6 -6.57 -6.68 -4.84
CA THR A 6 -5.38 -7.52 -4.74
C THR A 6 -4.29 -7.02 -5.69
N TRP A 7 -3.03 -7.34 -5.37
CA TRP A 7 -1.89 -6.88 -6.16
C TRP A 7 -2.02 -7.27 -7.64
N SER A 8 -2.41 -8.51 -7.91
CA SER A 8 -2.50 -9.01 -9.28
C SER A 8 -3.60 -8.34 -10.10
N ARG A 9 -4.59 -7.75 -9.45
CA ARG A 9 -5.72 -7.09 -10.11
C ARG A 9 -5.55 -5.58 -10.24
N LEU A 10 -4.48 -5.02 -9.70
CA LEU A 10 -4.22 -3.60 -9.85
C LEU A 10 -3.97 -3.25 -11.32
N PRO A 11 -4.41 -2.07 -11.78
CA PRO A 11 -4.03 -1.60 -13.11
C PRO A 11 -2.52 -1.61 -13.28
N ALA A 12 -2.04 -1.99 -14.47
CA ALA A 12 -0.61 -2.12 -14.73
C ALA A 12 0.15 -0.82 -14.45
N ALA A 13 -0.41 0.31 -14.84
CA ALA A 13 0.23 1.61 -14.59
C ALA A 13 0.39 1.89 -13.10
N LEU A 14 -0.58 1.51 -12.29
CA LEU A 14 -0.51 1.68 -10.84
C LEU A 14 0.53 0.74 -10.23
N ARG A 15 0.56 -0.53 -10.66
CA ARG A 15 1.58 -1.48 -10.19
C ARG A 15 2.98 -0.99 -10.52
N ASP A 16 3.18 -0.51 -11.74
CA ASP A 16 4.47 0.00 -12.17
C ASP A 16 4.89 1.22 -11.32
N HIS A 17 3.94 2.11 -11.03
CA HIS A 17 4.18 3.26 -10.17
C HIS A 17 4.59 2.83 -8.77
N LEU A 18 3.90 1.85 -8.20
CA LEU A 18 4.23 1.35 -6.85
C LEU A 18 5.60 0.67 -6.81
N VAL A 19 5.93 -0.12 -7.84
CA VAL A 19 7.25 -0.76 -7.93
C VAL A 19 8.35 0.30 -8.04
N GLU A 20 8.14 1.33 -8.85
CA GLU A 20 9.08 2.43 -8.96
C GLU A 20 9.29 3.14 -7.62
N ARG A 21 8.21 3.41 -6.90
CA ARG A 21 8.30 4.02 -5.56
C ARG A 21 9.02 3.12 -4.57
N MET A 22 8.83 1.81 -4.66
CA MET A 22 9.57 0.86 -3.82
C MET A 22 11.07 0.97 -4.05
N HIS A 23 11.50 1.06 -5.30
CA HIS A 23 12.91 1.23 -5.62
C HIS A 23 13.45 2.55 -5.07
N GLU A 24 12.72 3.63 -5.23
CA GLU A 24 13.11 4.95 -4.72
C GLU A 24 13.23 4.96 -3.19
N ARG A 25 12.39 4.18 -2.50
CA ARG A 25 12.35 4.13 -1.04
C ARG A 25 13.20 2.99 -0.45
N SER A 26 13.91 2.25 -1.29
CA SER A 26 14.72 1.10 -0.88
C SER A 26 13.91 0.03 -0.13
N ILE A 27 12.67 -0.18 -0.53
CA ILE A 27 11.80 -1.21 0.02
C ILE A 27 12.15 -2.54 -0.65
N GLY A 28 12.50 -3.55 0.16
CA GLY A 28 12.99 -4.82 -0.33
C GLY A 28 11.89 -5.83 -0.65
N LEU A 29 12.34 -7.00 -1.14
CA LEU A 29 11.44 -8.10 -1.52
C LEU A 29 10.63 -8.64 -0.34
N GLN A 30 11.21 -8.69 0.85
CA GLN A 30 10.51 -9.15 2.05
C GLN A 30 9.34 -8.22 2.38
N ASP A 31 9.56 -6.91 2.23
CA ASP A 31 8.51 -5.91 2.47
C ASP A 31 7.39 -6.05 1.43
N LEU A 32 7.76 -6.30 0.17
CA LEU A 32 6.77 -6.56 -0.87
C LEU A 32 5.94 -7.80 -0.56
N ASN A 33 6.56 -8.85 -0.06
CA ASN A 33 5.84 -10.07 0.31
C ASN A 33 4.86 -9.81 1.44
N GLN A 34 5.24 -9.06 2.45
CA GLN A 34 4.33 -8.66 3.53
C GLN A 34 3.14 -7.88 2.99
N LEU A 35 3.40 -6.93 2.10
CA LEU A 35 2.37 -6.14 1.47
C LEU A 35 1.39 -7.02 0.69
N ARG A 36 1.91 -7.92 -0.14
CA ARG A 36 1.08 -8.81 -0.95
C ARG A 36 0.23 -9.73 -0.09
N LEU A 37 0.81 -10.30 0.96
CA LEU A 37 0.07 -11.18 1.88
C LEU A 37 -1.06 -10.41 2.56
N TRP A 38 -0.80 -9.18 3.00
CA TRP A 38 -1.82 -8.35 3.60
C TRP A 38 -2.95 -8.06 2.61
N MET A 39 -2.61 -7.70 1.37
CA MET A 39 -3.60 -7.42 0.33
C MET A 39 -4.43 -8.66 -0.01
N GLU A 40 -3.82 -9.85 0.00
CA GLU A 40 -4.53 -11.10 -0.28
C GLU A 40 -5.57 -11.44 0.80
N THR A 41 -5.44 -10.91 2.00
CA THR A 41 -6.46 -11.07 3.03
C THR A 41 -7.70 -10.23 2.74
N LYS A 42 -7.66 -9.38 1.71
CA LYS A 42 -8.76 -8.51 1.28
C LYS A 42 -9.33 -7.67 2.44
N PRO A 43 -8.47 -6.92 3.15
CA PRO A 43 -8.95 -6.10 4.26
C PRO A 43 -9.91 -5.03 3.78
N ASN A 44 -10.84 -4.67 4.65
CA ASN A 44 -11.73 -3.55 4.39
C ASN A 44 -10.94 -2.25 4.50
N VAL A 45 -11.20 -1.33 3.58
CA VAL A 45 -10.57 -0.02 3.55
C VAL A 45 -11.64 1.06 3.48
N PRO A 46 -11.39 2.26 4.04
CA PRO A 46 -12.33 3.36 3.92
C PRO A 46 -12.37 3.87 2.47
N GLU A 47 -13.43 4.60 2.13
CA GLU A 47 -13.57 5.20 0.81
C GLU A 47 -12.60 6.37 0.61
N GLY A 48 -12.20 7.03 1.68
CA GLY A 48 -11.25 8.14 1.63
C GLY A 48 -9.81 7.68 1.81
N SER A 49 -8.95 8.62 2.19
CA SER A 49 -7.53 8.34 2.40
C SER A 49 -7.29 7.46 3.62
N TRP A 50 -6.35 6.52 3.47
CA TRP A 50 -5.96 5.61 4.55
C TRP A 50 -4.49 5.26 4.42
N TYR A 51 -3.94 4.69 5.48
CA TYR A 51 -2.58 4.13 5.43
C TYR A 51 -2.47 2.90 6.32
N LYS A 52 -1.53 2.03 5.96
CA LYS A 52 -1.17 0.85 6.75
C LYS A 52 0.31 0.92 7.08
N ASP A 53 0.63 0.86 8.37
CA ASP A 53 2.01 0.86 8.84
C ASP A 53 2.53 -0.57 8.91
N PHE A 54 3.57 -0.86 8.14
CA PHE A 54 4.23 -2.18 8.12
C PHE A 54 5.52 -2.20 8.93
N GLY A 55 5.82 -1.13 9.67
CA GLY A 55 7.03 -1.02 10.46
C GLY A 55 8.14 -0.30 9.71
N SER A 56 8.72 -0.94 8.71
CA SER A 56 9.79 -0.34 7.92
C SER A 56 9.28 0.68 6.89
N PHE A 57 8.01 0.62 6.54
CA PHE A 57 7.40 1.54 5.58
C PHE A 57 5.89 1.64 5.85
N LYS A 58 5.24 2.60 5.18
CA LYS A 58 3.79 2.76 5.21
C LYS A 58 3.24 2.69 3.81
N LEU A 59 2.13 1.98 3.64
CA LEU A 59 1.37 1.98 2.40
C LEU A 59 0.23 2.97 2.54
N CYS A 60 0.16 3.94 1.62
CA CYS A 60 -0.92 4.92 1.59
C CYS A 60 -1.85 4.63 0.43
N GLY A 61 -3.14 4.76 0.64
CA GLY A 61 -4.12 4.52 -0.40
C GLY A 61 -5.35 5.39 -0.25
N GLU A 62 -6.23 5.25 -1.21
CA GLU A 62 -7.53 5.91 -1.22
C GLU A 62 -8.55 4.96 -1.84
N GLY A 63 -9.64 4.69 -1.11
CA GLY A 63 -10.60 3.71 -1.53
C GLY A 63 -9.95 2.34 -1.68
N ARG A 64 -10.27 1.64 -2.75
CA ARG A 64 -9.79 0.27 -2.99
C ARG A 64 -8.34 0.17 -3.45
N PHE A 65 -7.71 1.29 -3.80
CA PHE A 65 -6.41 1.27 -4.46
C PHE A 65 -5.31 1.88 -3.58
N PRO A 66 -4.19 1.17 -3.41
CA PRO A 66 -2.98 1.79 -2.85
C PRO A 66 -2.45 2.82 -3.84
N LYS A 67 -1.85 3.88 -3.32
CA LYS A 67 -1.37 5.00 -4.14
C LYS A 67 0.13 5.18 -4.09
N THR A 68 0.74 5.07 -2.91
CA THR A 68 2.16 5.33 -2.75
C THR A 68 2.69 4.73 -1.46
N PHE A 69 4.02 4.81 -1.29
CA PHE A 69 4.70 4.37 -0.08
C PHE A 69 5.37 5.55 0.61
N LEU A 70 5.42 5.48 1.93
CA LEU A 70 6.19 6.40 2.76
C LEU A 70 7.18 5.62 3.60
N LEU A 71 8.28 6.26 3.97
CA LEU A 71 9.23 5.70 4.93
C LEU A 71 8.64 5.74 6.35
N ALA A 72 9.16 4.89 7.24
CA ALA A 72 8.63 4.73 8.59
C ALA A 72 8.56 6.05 9.36
N GLY A 73 9.53 6.94 9.18
CA GLY A 73 9.58 8.22 9.87
C GLY A 73 8.72 9.31 9.27
N GLN A 74 8.09 9.08 8.13
CA GLN A 74 7.24 10.08 7.48
C GLN A 74 5.82 10.00 8.02
N VAL A 75 5.17 11.16 8.12
CA VAL A 75 3.78 11.24 8.60
C VAL A 75 2.82 10.94 7.46
N ALA A 76 1.96 9.96 7.67
CA ALA A 76 0.91 9.62 6.71
C ALA A 76 -0.38 10.37 7.06
N VAL A 77 -1.20 10.61 6.05
CA VAL A 77 -2.48 11.31 6.18
C VAL A 77 -3.61 10.30 5.95
N GLY A 78 -4.71 10.48 6.68
CA GLY A 78 -5.88 9.65 6.54
C GLY A 78 -6.04 8.66 7.70
N ARG A 79 -6.93 7.70 7.51
CA ARG A 79 -7.26 6.73 8.54
C ARG A 79 -6.19 5.64 8.62
N ARG A 80 -5.71 5.38 9.82
CA ARG A 80 -4.78 4.27 10.06
C ARG A 80 -5.54 2.94 10.09
N LEU A 81 -5.02 1.97 9.37
CA LEU A 81 -5.56 0.62 9.35
C LEU A 81 -4.80 -0.33 10.28
#